data_df6d1d18ffa824f087c62de9972e1540
#
_entry.id   df6d1d18ffa824f087c62de9972e1540
#
_cell.length_a   1.000
_cell.length_b   1.000
_cell.length_c   1.000
_cell.angle_alpha   90.00
_cell.angle_beta   90.00
_cell.angle_gamma   90.00
#
_symmetry.space_group_name_H-M   'P 1'
#
loop_
_entity.id
_entity.type
_entity.pdbx_description
1 polymer ?
#
loop_
_entity_poly.entity_id
_entity_poly.type
_entity_poly.pdbx_seq_one_letter_code
_entity_poly.pdbx_strand_id
1 'polypeptide(L)'
;DEGNWNLDLGDVVPPLSLADLADTTESAEVALPRFDLAPDATSEHVGGTGVVRRGVPVRRVAGKLVTTVFDLMLAQYGVAREGLPGQWPTGYDDPSTPGTPAWQEELTSVPSEQAIRIGREFADNADRSGGRSMILMGAGTNHWFHSDTIYRTFLALTTMTGCQGINGGGWAHYVGQEKVRPITGYAQ
;
A
#
# COMPACT_ATOMS: atom_id res chain seq x y z
N ASP A 1 -5.38 14.36 15.25
CA ASP A 1 -6.48 13.73 14.53
C ASP A 1 -7.55 13.28 15.51
N GLU A 2 -8.61 14.05 15.57
CA GLU A 2 -9.80 13.73 16.38
C GLU A 2 -10.73 12.83 15.54
N GLY A 3 -10.25 11.67 15.16
CA GLY A 3 -11.06 10.68 14.45
C GLY A 3 -12.03 10.00 15.40
N ASN A 4 -13.31 10.05 15.09
CA ASN A 4 -14.28 9.16 15.73
C ASN A 4 -14.13 7.75 15.14
N TRP A 5 -13.52 6.89 15.90
CA TRP A 5 -13.46 5.47 15.58
C TRP A 5 -14.78 4.80 15.93
N ASN A 6 -15.21 3.84 15.13
CA ASN A 6 -16.49 3.13 15.26
C ASN A 6 -17.73 4.05 15.07
N LEU A 7 -17.68 4.89 14.03
CA LEU A 7 -18.88 5.60 13.61
C LEU A 7 -19.94 4.58 13.18
N ASP A 8 -21.13 4.73 13.74
CA ASP A 8 -22.30 4.07 13.20
C ASP A 8 -22.71 4.82 11.92
N LEU A 9 -22.43 4.22 10.80
CA LEU A 9 -22.76 4.78 9.48
C LEU A 9 -24.17 4.37 9.01
N GLY A 10 -24.89 3.60 9.82
CA GLY A 10 -26.16 2.99 9.43
C GLY A 10 -25.98 2.14 8.18
N ASP A 11 -26.83 2.36 7.18
CA ASP A 11 -26.78 1.65 5.89
C ASP A 11 -25.81 2.27 4.87
N VAL A 12 -25.03 3.29 5.27
CA VAL A 12 -24.11 3.97 4.37
C VAL A 12 -22.82 3.16 4.24
N VAL A 13 -22.55 2.67 3.04
CA VAL A 13 -21.28 2.06 2.67
C VAL A 13 -20.39 3.14 2.06
N PRO A 14 -19.32 3.59 2.72
CA PRO A 14 -18.43 4.59 2.13
C PRO A 14 -17.69 3.98 0.93
N PRO A 15 -17.47 4.77 -0.14
CA PRO A 15 -16.74 4.28 -1.31
C PRO A 15 -15.28 3.99 -0.92
N LEU A 16 -14.72 2.94 -1.48
CA LEU A 16 -13.30 2.62 -1.34
C LEU A 16 -12.45 3.66 -2.11
N SER A 17 -12.87 3.98 -3.32
CA SER A 17 -12.27 5.00 -4.17
C SER A 17 -13.30 6.07 -4.53
N LEU A 18 -12.87 7.32 -4.55
CA LEU A 18 -13.72 8.41 -5.05
C LEU A 18 -13.92 8.31 -6.57
N ALA A 19 -13.04 7.65 -7.30
CA ALA A 19 -13.19 7.44 -8.73
C ALA A 19 -14.40 6.55 -9.07
N ASP A 20 -14.89 5.76 -8.13
CA ASP A 20 -16.08 4.91 -8.33
C ASP A 20 -17.40 5.69 -8.24
N LEU A 21 -17.33 6.94 -7.84
CA LEU A 21 -18.51 7.82 -7.75
C LEU A 21 -18.69 8.62 -9.03
N ALA A 22 -19.84 8.47 -9.67
CA ALA A 22 -20.16 9.10 -10.94
C ALA A 22 -20.10 10.64 -10.92
N ASP A 23 -20.22 11.26 -9.75
CA ASP A 23 -20.17 12.70 -9.55
C ASP A 23 -18.78 13.22 -9.14
N THR A 24 -17.76 12.37 -9.11
CA THR A 24 -16.37 12.78 -8.86
C THR A 24 -15.72 13.17 -10.17
N THR A 25 -15.62 14.47 -10.42
CA THR A 25 -15.06 15.05 -11.66
C THR A 25 -13.79 15.86 -11.41
N GLU A 26 -13.40 16.04 -10.15
CA GLU A 26 -12.24 16.83 -9.75
C GLU A 26 -11.07 15.90 -9.41
N SER A 27 -9.86 16.29 -9.81
CA SER A 27 -8.62 15.62 -9.41
C SER A 27 -7.63 16.64 -8.87
N ALA A 28 -6.73 16.19 -8.00
CA ALA A 28 -5.63 16.99 -7.51
C ALA A 28 -4.32 16.21 -7.64
N GLU A 29 -3.25 16.93 -7.92
CA GLU A 29 -1.92 16.35 -7.97
C GLU A 29 -1.34 16.24 -6.56
N VAL A 30 -0.82 15.06 -6.22
CA VAL A 30 -0.11 14.79 -4.97
C VAL A 30 1.37 14.53 -5.25
N ALA A 31 2.23 15.00 -4.37
CA ALA A 31 3.67 14.72 -4.39
C ALA A 31 3.92 13.47 -3.52
N LEU A 32 4.45 12.43 -4.13
CA LEU A 32 4.75 11.15 -3.50
C LEU A 32 6.25 10.96 -3.40
N PRO A 33 6.80 10.49 -2.28
CA PRO A 33 8.24 10.32 -2.14
C PRO A 33 8.78 9.22 -3.07
N ARG A 34 9.96 9.46 -3.60
CA ARG A 34 10.75 8.49 -4.35
C ARG A 34 11.82 7.91 -3.43
N PHE A 35 11.61 6.68 -2.98
CA PHE A 35 12.50 6.00 -2.04
C PHE A 35 13.78 5.45 -2.71
N ASP A 36 13.87 5.47 -4.03
CA ASP A 36 15.03 5.07 -4.82
C ASP A 36 16.09 6.16 -4.95
N LEU A 37 15.73 7.39 -4.65
CA LEU A 37 16.65 8.54 -4.71
C LEU A 37 17.10 8.90 -3.30
N ALA A 38 18.42 9.13 -3.16
CA ALA A 38 18.95 9.71 -1.94
C ALA A 38 18.27 11.07 -1.67
N PRO A 39 17.91 11.37 -0.41
CA PRO A 39 17.44 12.70 -0.06
C PRO A 39 18.50 13.72 -0.47
N ASP A 40 18.11 14.72 -1.21
CA ASP A 40 18.97 15.87 -1.42
C ASP A 40 19.20 16.54 -0.07
N ALA A 41 20.43 16.54 0.41
CA ALA A 41 20.80 17.11 1.70
C ALA A 41 20.48 18.62 1.80
N THR A 42 20.16 19.25 0.69
CA THR A 42 19.80 20.68 0.61
C THR A 42 18.29 20.92 0.52
N SER A 43 17.50 19.87 0.38
CA SER A 43 16.04 19.98 0.22
C SER A 43 15.38 20.00 1.61
N GLU A 44 15.08 21.17 2.13
CA GLU A 44 14.27 21.34 3.33
C GLU A 44 12.78 20.99 3.12
N HIS A 45 12.37 20.69 1.87
CA HIS A 45 10.98 20.51 1.49
C HIS A 45 10.78 19.25 0.65
N VAL A 46 9.66 18.59 0.86
CA VAL A 46 9.15 17.49 0.01
C VAL A 46 8.76 18.04 -1.38
N GLY A 47 9.70 18.51 -2.11
CA GLY A 47 9.50 19.14 -3.42
C GLY A 47 10.74 19.10 -4.30
N GLY A 48 11.83 18.53 -3.78
CA GLY A 48 13.07 18.31 -4.53
C GLY A 48 12.96 17.20 -5.55
N THR A 49 14.09 16.79 -6.10
CA THR A 49 14.22 15.74 -7.12
C THR A 49 13.70 14.36 -6.68
N GLY A 50 13.43 14.17 -5.38
CA GLY A 50 12.99 12.94 -4.75
C GLY A 50 11.47 12.71 -4.72
N VAL A 51 10.67 13.37 -5.53
CA VAL A 51 9.22 13.17 -5.58
C VAL A 51 8.75 12.79 -6.98
N VAL A 52 7.68 11.99 -7.02
CA VAL A 52 6.87 11.77 -8.21
C VAL A 52 5.51 12.42 -8.00
N ARG A 53 4.97 13.03 -9.05
CA ARG A 53 3.66 13.71 -9.00
C ARG A 53 2.63 12.88 -9.75
N ARG A 54 1.50 12.63 -9.08
CA ARG A 54 0.40 11.83 -9.62
C ARG A 54 -0.94 12.40 -9.20
N GLY A 55 -1.90 12.35 -10.09
CA GLY A 55 -3.27 12.77 -9.83
C GLY A 55 -4.04 11.75 -8.99
N VAL A 56 -4.86 12.25 -8.10
CA VAL A 56 -5.85 11.45 -7.36
C VAL A 56 -7.23 12.08 -7.50
N PRO A 57 -8.31 11.29 -7.49
CA PRO A 57 -9.64 11.85 -7.46
C PRO A 57 -9.88 12.55 -6.13
N VAL A 58 -10.53 13.69 -6.16
CA VAL A 58 -10.81 14.47 -4.94
C VAL A 58 -12.25 14.96 -4.92
N ARG A 59 -12.74 15.24 -3.73
CA ARG A 59 -14.01 15.95 -3.50
C ARG A 59 -13.80 17.09 -2.51
N ARG A 60 -14.72 18.05 -2.56
CA ARG A 60 -14.73 19.15 -1.57
C ARG A 60 -15.71 18.84 -0.46
N VAL A 61 -15.20 18.77 0.75
CA VAL A 61 -16.00 18.62 1.97
C VAL A 61 -15.68 19.78 2.89
N ALA A 62 -16.70 20.56 3.23
CA ALA A 62 -16.53 21.79 4.04
C ALA A 62 -15.42 22.73 3.51
N GLY A 63 -15.32 22.86 2.18
CA GLY A 63 -14.33 23.73 1.50
C GLY A 63 -12.92 23.13 1.40
N LYS A 64 -12.65 21.97 1.97
CA LYS A 64 -11.36 21.26 1.90
C LYS A 64 -11.39 20.17 0.84
N LEU A 65 -10.29 20.00 0.13
CA LEU A 65 -10.09 18.85 -0.75
C LEU A 65 -9.82 17.60 0.09
N VAL A 66 -10.55 16.54 -0.20
CA VAL A 66 -10.38 15.22 0.44
C VAL A 66 -10.24 14.15 -0.61
N THR A 67 -9.49 13.11 -0.30
CA THR A 67 -9.39 11.87 -1.08
C THR A 67 -9.37 10.69 -0.13
N THR A 68 -9.50 9.47 -0.65
CA THR A 68 -9.40 8.26 0.17
C THR A 68 -7.95 7.83 0.35
N VAL A 69 -7.67 7.11 1.43
CA VAL A 69 -6.35 6.48 1.64
C VAL A 69 -6.07 5.46 0.53
N PHE A 70 -7.09 4.76 0.06
CA PHE A 70 -6.96 3.81 -1.04
C PHE A 70 -6.52 4.49 -2.34
N ASP A 71 -7.11 5.64 -2.68
CA ASP A 71 -6.70 6.42 -3.85
C ASP A 71 -5.24 6.89 -3.76
N LEU A 72 -4.80 7.29 -2.56
CA LEU A 72 -3.40 7.62 -2.30
C LEU A 72 -2.48 6.40 -2.43
N MET A 73 -2.90 5.23 -1.95
CA MET A 73 -2.14 3.98 -2.09
C MET A 73 -1.98 3.59 -3.56
N LEU A 74 -3.05 3.64 -4.34
CA LEU A 74 -2.97 3.37 -5.78
C LEU A 74 -1.99 4.32 -6.47
N ALA A 75 -2.04 5.60 -6.14
CA ALA A 75 -1.09 6.57 -6.67
C ALA A 75 0.36 6.28 -6.25
N GLN A 76 0.58 5.92 -4.98
CA GLN A 76 1.91 5.56 -4.46
C GLN A 76 2.50 4.35 -5.20
N TYR A 77 1.69 3.33 -5.44
CA TYR A 77 2.12 2.11 -6.12
C TYR A 77 2.10 2.20 -7.66
N GLY A 78 1.79 3.37 -8.21
CA GLY A 78 1.88 3.59 -9.66
C GLY A 78 0.74 2.96 -10.46
N VAL A 79 -0.39 2.69 -9.83
CA VAL A 79 -1.58 2.18 -10.52
C VAL A 79 -2.26 3.33 -11.26
N ALA A 80 -1.95 3.44 -12.55
CA ALA A 80 -2.54 4.46 -13.41
C ALA A 80 -4.04 4.23 -13.60
N ARG A 81 -4.78 5.33 -13.56
CA ARG A 81 -6.23 5.33 -13.82
C ARG A 81 -6.56 6.36 -14.87
N GLU A 82 -7.55 6.03 -15.71
CA GLU A 82 -7.98 6.89 -16.80
C GLU A 82 -8.37 8.28 -16.28
N GLY A 83 -7.94 9.31 -17.00
CA GLY A 83 -8.24 10.72 -16.68
C GLY A 83 -7.42 11.34 -15.56
N LEU A 84 -6.59 10.58 -14.84
CA LEU A 84 -5.73 11.13 -13.79
C LEU A 84 -4.36 11.52 -14.35
N PRO A 85 -3.94 12.80 -14.22
CA PRO A 85 -2.65 13.27 -14.71
C PRO A 85 -1.51 12.75 -13.86
N GLY A 86 -0.28 12.83 -14.38
CA GLY A 86 0.91 12.58 -13.60
C GLY A 86 1.93 11.67 -14.26
N GLN A 87 2.94 11.30 -13.49
CA GLN A 87 4.04 10.45 -13.89
C GLN A 87 3.72 8.99 -13.52
N TRP A 88 3.21 8.26 -14.49
CA TRP A 88 2.81 6.87 -14.29
C TRP A 88 3.80 5.91 -14.96
N PRO A 89 4.01 4.70 -14.42
CA PRO A 89 4.77 3.68 -15.12
C PRO A 89 4.07 3.30 -16.41
N THR A 90 4.86 2.97 -17.43
CA THR A 90 4.33 2.55 -18.73
C THR A 90 3.83 1.11 -18.72
N GLY A 91 4.26 0.32 -17.75
CA GLY A 91 3.86 -1.08 -17.60
C GLY A 91 4.73 -1.80 -16.56
N TYR A 92 4.54 -3.10 -16.45
CA TYR A 92 5.36 -3.96 -15.59
C TYR A 92 6.81 -4.08 -16.07
N ASP A 93 7.05 -3.83 -17.32
CA ASP A 93 8.35 -3.86 -18.02
C ASP A 93 9.08 -2.51 -18.02
N ASP A 94 8.57 -1.52 -17.31
CA ASP A 94 9.20 -0.20 -17.18
C ASP A 94 10.33 -0.24 -16.11
N PRO A 95 11.62 -0.30 -16.48
CA PRO A 95 12.70 -0.35 -15.51
C PRO A 95 13.04 1.02 -14.91
N SER A 96 12.49 2.10 -15.48
CA SER A 96 12.79 3.46 -15.07
C SER A 96 11.94 3.98 -13.94
N THR A 97 10.82 3.32 -13.68
CA THR A 97 9.87 3.73 -12.63
C THR A 97 9.97 2.82 -11.42
N PRO A 98 10.33 3.37 -10.25
CA PRO A 98 10.44 2.60 -9.02
C PRO A 98 9.16 1.86 -8.65
N GLY A 99 9.31 0.63 -8.18
CA GLY A 99 8.22 -0.22 -7.76
C GLY A 99 7.63 -1.10 -8.85
N THR A 100 8.06 -0.98 -10.11
CA THR A 100 7.68 -1.92 -11.16
C THR A 100 8.44 -3.25 -11.03
N PRO A 101 7.89 -4.35 -11.56
CA PRO A 101 8.61 -5.63 -11.59
C PRO A 101 9.96 -5.57 -12.32
N ALA A 102 10.06 -4.84 -13.43
CA ALA A 102 11.32 -4.69 -14.14
C ALA A 102 12.36 -3.89 -13.34
N TRP A 103 11.95 -2.82 -12.68
CA TRP A 103 12.84 -2.05 -11.81
C TRP A 103 13.38 -2.87 -10.64
N GLN A 104 12.54 -3.67 -9.97
CA GLN A 104 12.98 -4.48 -8.83
C GLN A 104 13.92 -5.61 -9.27
N GLU A 105 13.78 -6.16 -10.48
CA GLU A 105 14.65 -7.21 -11.01
C GLU A 105 16.10 -6.74 -11.08
N GLU A 106 16.33 -5.50 -11.51
CA GLU A 106 17.67 -4.90 -11.56
C GLU A 106 18.32 -4.79 -10.17
N LEU A 107 17.53 -4.62 -9.12
CA LEU A 107 18.02 -4.46 -7.76
C LEU A 107 18.15 -5.78 -7.01
N THR A 108 17.22 -6.70 -7.22
CA THR A 108 17.07 -7.90 -6.40
C THR A 108 17.52 -9.17 -7.11
N SER A 109 17.67 -9.12 -8.45
CA SER A 109 17.86 -10.28 -9.32
C SER A 109 16.69 -11.30 -9.28
N VAL A 110 15.55 -10.92 -8.71
CA VAL A 110 14.33 -11.72 -8.79
C VAL A 110 13.66 -11.43 -10.13
N PRO A 111 13.47 -12.44 -11.00
CA PRO A 111 12.86 -12.21 -12.30
C PRO A 111 11.50 -11.53 -12.20
N SER A 112 11.29 -10.52 -13.02
CA SER A 112 10.03 -9.74 -13.07
C SER A 112 8.81 -10.63 -13.29
N GLU A 113 8.93 -11.67 -14.11
CA GLU A 113 7.87 -12.67 -14.35
C GLU A 113 7.45 -13.38 -13.06
N GLN A 114 8.41 -13.70 -12.18
CA GLN A 114 8.08 -14.33 -10.89
C GLN A 114 7.34 -13.37 -9.97
N ALA A 115 7.77 -12.12 -9.88
CA ALA A 115 7.09 -11.11 -9.10
C ALA A 115 5.64 -10.90 -9.59
N ILE A 116 5.45 -10.78 -10.91
CA ILE A 116 4.14 -10.66 -11.54
C ILE A 116 3.27 -11.87 -11.24
N ARG A 117 3.82 -13.09 -11.40
CA ARG A 117 3.09 -14.33 -11.14
C ARG A 117 2.62 -14.41 -9.69
N ILE A 118 3.52 -14.15 -8.73
CA ILE A 118 3.19 -14.20 -7.29
C ILE A 118 2.08 -13.21 -6.97
N GLY A 119 2.17 -11.98 -7.45
CA GLY A 119 1.16 -10.96 -7.23
C GLY A 119 -0.21 -11.36 -7.78
N ARG A 120 -0.24 -11.91 -9.00
CA ARG A 120 -1.48 -12.38 -9.63
C ARG A 120 -2.07 -13.59 -8.91
N GLU A 121 -1.27 -14.62 -8.63
CA GLU A 121 -1.73 -15.82 -7.92
C GLU A 121 -2.29 -15.46 -6.52
N PHE A 122 -1.65 -14.51 -5.83
CA PHE A 122 -2.12 -14.02 -4.54
C PHE A 122 -3.49 -13.34 -4.65
N ALA A 123 -3.63 -12.42 -5.61
CA ALA A 123 -4.87 -11.69 -5.84
C ALA A 123 -6.00 -12.60 -6.36
N ASP A 124 -5.70 -13.47 -7.33
CA ASP A 124 -6.67 -14.43 -7.89
C ASP A 124 -7.19 -15.40 -6.83
N ASN A 125 -6.30 -15.86 -5.94
CA ASN A 125 -6.74 -16.70 -4.83
C ASN A 125 -7.56 -15.91 -3.81
N ALA A 126 -7.19 -14.68 -3.51
CA ALA A 126 -7.97 -13.83 -2.63
C ALA A 126 -9.40 -13.63 -3.14
N ASP A 127 -9.54 -13.32 -4.42
CA ASP A 127 -10.85 -13.14 -5.07
C ASP A 127 -11.70 -14.44 -5.00
N ARG A 128 -11.14 -15.55 -5.47
CA ARG A 128 -11.85 -16.84 -5.50
C ARG A 128 -12.20 -17.40 -4.13
N SER A 129 -11.42 -17.10 -3.10
CA SER A 129 -11.59 -17.66 -1.75
C SER A 129 -12.28 -16.71 -0.78
N GLY A 130 -12.64 -15.51 -1.21
CA GLY A 130 -13.20 -14.47 -0.33
C GLY A 130 -12.16 -13.97 0.69
N GLY A 131 -10.95 -13.67 0.21
CA GLY A 131 -9.88 -13.06 1.01
C GLY A 131 -8.97 -14.04 1.76
N ARG A 132 -8.89 -15.30 1.37
CA ARG A 132 -8.07 -16.31 2.07
C ARG A 132 -6.68 -16.51 1.47
N SER A 133 -6.02 -15.43 1.08
CA SER A 133 -4.58 -15.43 0.84
C SER A 133 -3.85 -14.90 2.07
N MET A 134 -2.78 -15.58 2.47
CA MET A 134 -2.09 -15.27 3.73
C MET A 134 -0.57 -15.15 3.51
N ILE A 135 0.03 -14.21 4.21
CA ILE A 135 1.48 -14.09 4.33
C ILE A 135 1.87 -14.56 5.74
N LEU A 136 2.66 -15.62 5.81
CA LEU A 136 3.29 -16.09 7.03
C LEU A 136 4.71 -15.54 7.08
N MET A 137 5.04 -14.81 8.11
CA MET A 137 6.38 -14.26 8.27
C MET A 137 7.02 -14.64 9.59
N GLY A 138 8.33 -14.61 9.61
CA GLY A 138 9.13 -14.94 10.78
C GLY A 138 10.42 -14.13 10.87
N ALA A 139 11.34 -14.60 11.71
CA ALA A 139 12.60 -13.94 12.01
C ALA A 139 13.46 -13.60 10.78
N GLY A 140 13.34 -14.35 9.71
CA GLY A 140 14.03 -14.06 8.44
C GLY A 140 13.66 -12.71 7.82
N THR A 141 12.54 -12.15 8.20
CA THR A 141 12.10 -10.80 7.79
C THR A 141 12.32 -9.76 8.88
N ASN A 142 12.08 -10.14 10.14
CA ASN A 142 12.14 -9.23 11.29
C ASN A 142 13.53 -8.63 11.54
N HIS A 143 14.57 -9.38 11.22
CA HIS A 143 15.94 -9.01 11.57
C HIS A 143 16.67 -8.23 10.48
N TRP A 144 15.99 -7.85 9.43
CA TRP A 144 16.51 -6.95 8.40
C TRP A 144 16.44 -5.50 8.84
N PHE A 145 17.38 -4.69 8.39
CA PHE A 145 17.44 -3.26 8.76
C PHE A 145 16.18 -2.48 8.41
N HIS A 146 15.55 -2.80 7.28
CA HIS A 146 14.31 -2.18 6.83
C HIS A 146 13.09 -3.10 6.99
N SER A 147 13.06 -3.90 8.04
CA SER A 147 11.95 -4.83 8.30
C SER A 147 10.58 -4.13 8.40
N ASP A 148 10.53 -2.93 8.94
CA ASP A 148 9.31 -2.14 9.04
C ASP A 148 8.71 -1.79 7.67
N THR A 149 9.52 -1.51 6.66
CA THR A 149 9.06 -1.27 5.29
C THR A 149 8.58 -2.54 4.62
N ILE A 150 9.25 -3.67 4.88
CA ILE A 150 8.79 -4.99 4.42
C ILE A 150 7.40 -5.31 5.00
N TYR A 151 7.19 -5.06 6.29
CA TYR A 151 5.90 -5.28 6.94
C TYR A 151 4.80 -4.41 6.35
N ARG A 152 5.08 -3.14 6.12
CA ARG A 152 4.13 -2.21 5.49
C ARG A 152 3.73 -2.68 4.10
N THR A 153 4.66 -3.25 3.34
CA THR A 153 4.38 -3.83 2.02
C THR A 153 3.45 -5.05 2.13
N PHE A 154 3.69 -5.94 3.09
CA PHE A 154 2.80 -7.07 3.34
C PHE A 154 1.39 -6.64 3.75
N LEU A 155 1.29 -5.65 4.65
CA LEU A 155 0.01 -5.09 5.05
C LEU A 155 -0.70 -4.41 3.88
N ALA A 156 0.01 -3.66 3.05
CA ALA A 156 -0.55 -3.06 1.85
C ALA A 156 -1.12 -4.13 0.91
N LEU A 157 -0.37 -5.19 0.62
CA LEU A 157 -0.82 -6.28 -0.23
C LEU A 157 -2.08 -6.96 0.32
N THR A 158 -2.09 -7.35 1.60
CA THR A 158 -3.23 -8.03 2.21
C THR A 158 -4.45 -7.11 2.38
N THR A 159 -4.24 -5.81 2.52
CA THR A 159 -5.32 -4.82 2.57
C THR A 159 -5.93 -4.59 1.19
N MET A 160 -5.09 -4.39 0.17
CA MET A 160 -5.55 -4.14 -1.21
C MET A 160 -6.28 -5.33 -1.81
N THR A 161 -5.94 -6.54 -1.40
CA THR A 161 -6.59 -7.79 -1.86
C THR A 161 -7.75 -8.25 -0.97
N GLY A 162 -8.13 -7.45 0.03
CA GLY A 162 -9.25 -7.76 0.93
C GLY A 162 -9.01 -8.96 1.85
N CYS A 163 -7.75 -9.32 2.09
CA CYS A 163 -7.42 -10.49 2.91
C CYS A 163 -7.32 -10.17 4.41
N GLN A 164 -7.06 -8.92 4.74
CA GLN A 164 -6.86 -8.52 6.13
C GLN A 164 -8.16 -8.65 6.95
N GLY A 165 -8.09 -9.34 8.08
CA GLY A 165 -9.24 -9.58 8.95
C GLY A 165 -10.12 -10.78 8.56
N ILE A 166 -9.77 -11.52 7.52
CA ILE A 166 -10.47 -12.73 7.09
C ILE A 166 -9.82 -13.97 7.71
N ASN A 167 -10.60 -14.87 8.27
CA ASN A 167 -10.08 -16.15 8.79
C ASN A 167 -9.46 -16.97 7.67
N GLY A 168 -8.17 -17.30 7.80
CA GLY A 168 -7.38 -17.97 6.78
C GLY A 168 -6.77 -17.03 5.75
N GLY A 169 -6.87 -15.71 5.94
CA GLY A 169 -6.25 -14.68 5.12
C GLY A 169 -5.43 -13.70 5.95
N GLY A 170 -4.87 -12.71 5.29
CA GLY A 170 -4.16 -11.61 5.92
C GLY A 170 -2.69 -11.88 6.21
N TRP A 171 -2.20 -11.24 7.22
CA TRP A 171 -0.81 -11.33 7.65
C TRP A 171 -0.71 -12.05 8.99
N ALA A 172 -0.03 -13.20 9.00
CA ALA A 172 0.25 -13.98 10.18
C ALA A 172 1.69 -13.70 10.66
N HIS A 173 1.78 -12.93 11.72
CA HIS A 173 3.04 -12.62 12.35
C HIS A 173 3.54 -13.78 13.20
N TYR A 174 4.81 -14.04 13.11
CA TYR A 174 5.51 -14.96 13.99
C TYR A 174 5.51 -14.46 15.45
N VAL A 175 5.05 -15.28 16.36
CA VAL A 175 4.88 -14.94 17.78
C VAL A 175 5.98 -15.55 18.67
N GLY A 176 7.13 -15.93 18.15
CA GLY A 176 8.13 -16.71 18.85
C GLY A 176 8.73 -16.04 20.10
N GLN A 177 9.73 -15.22 19.93
CA GLN A 177 10.47 -14.56 21.03
C GLN A 177 9.74 -13.32 21.57
N GLU A 178 8.70 -12.87 20.95
CA GLU A 178 8.04 -11.59 21.18
C GLU A 178 6.99 -11.65 22.27
N LYS A 179 7.11 -12.47 23.22
CA LYS A 179 6.38 -12.47 24.50
C LYS A 179 4.90 -12.10 24.40
N VAL A 180 4.14 -12.84 23.67
CA VAL A 180 2.69 -12.79 23.79
C VAL A 180 2.25 -13.80 24.85
N ARG A 181 2.45 -13.46 26.09
CA ARG A 181 2.00 -14.30 27.19
C ARG A 181 1.62 -13.42 28.37
N PRO A 182 0.63 -13.82 29.15
CA PRO A 182 0.41 -13.20 30.43
C PRO A 182 1.70 -13.30 31.26
N ILE A 183 2.09 -12.23 31.87
CA ILE A 183 3.21 -12.20 32.83
C ILE A 183 2.71 -12.84 34.12
N THR A 184 2.26 -14.07 34.03
CA THR A 184 1.85 -14.84 35.17
C THR A 184 2.96 -15.84 35.47
N GLY A 185 3.48 -15.83 36.64
CA GLY A 185 4.40 -16.86 37.12
C GLY A 185 5.82 -16.44 37.41
N TYR A 186 6.18 -15.18 37.20
CA TYR A 186 7.43 -14.63 37.72
C TYR A 186 7.31 -13.94 39.08
N ALA A 187 6.11 -13.91 39.63
CA ALA A 187 5.83 -13.35 40.94
C ALA A 187 5.55 -14.46 41.99
N GLN A 188 6.17 -15.61 41.82
CA GLN A 188 6.17 -16.67 42.83
C GLN A 188 7.57 -16.85 43.37
#